data_b21207d7266d26062df5911cd9f6175b
#
_entry.id   b21207d7266d26062df5911cd9f6175b
#
_cell.length_a   1.000
_cell.length_b   1.000
_cell.length_c   1.000
_cell.angle_alpha   90.00
_cell.angle_beta   90.00
_cell.angle_gamma   90.00
#
_symmetry.space_group_name_H-M   'P 1'
#
loop_
_entity.id
_entity.type
_entity.pdbx_description
1 polymer ?
#
loop_
_entity_poly.entity_id
_entity_poly.type
_entity_poly.pdbx_seq_one_letter_code
_entity_poly.pdbx_strand_id
1 'polypeptide(L)'
;MLDLSGFEAYLRSKECSHNTISCYIRDSKAFIDWYSSRTECGFDKLIELDAIEYKKHLLNTSESVVTVNRKISSINIFFKWLYESGITPDEIKIKPVKNRDARQYKGLEERELRKLRAEIHRNRNKMHICIIEILLGTGLRVSELCNIRLRDIEISERKGSLRVIGKGNVNRTIPLNKDVRKAIQDYLTVRPKDDSDFLLIGQRGALKRNAINLILDKYGKRVNVEVTPHQLRHTLGYKLVKEGTAITTIQQILG
;
A
#
# COMPACT_ATOMS: atom_id res chain seq x y z
N MET A 1 -20.50 23.42 13.30
CA MET A 1 -19.42 22.51 12.80
C MET A 1 -19.87 21.98 11.44
N LEU A 2 -19.03 22.00 10.41
CA LEU A 2 -19.38 21.52 9.07
C LEU A 2 -19.60 20.00 9.12
N ASP A 3 -20.78 19.55 8.63
CA ASP A 3 -21.07 18.12 8.50
C ASP A 3 -20.34 17.53 7.29
N LEU A 4 -19.57 16.48 7.53
CA LEU A 4 -18.80 15.78 6.49
C LEU A 4 -19.59 14.65 5.78
N SER A 5 -20.85 14.43 6.14
CA SER A 5 -21.70 13.41 5.50
C SER A 5 -21.88 13.66 4.00
N GLY A 6 -22.07 14.92 3.61
CA GLY A 6 -22.13 15.33 2.20
C GLY A 6 -20.81 15.09 1.46
N PHE A 7 -19.67 15.35 2.11
CA PHE A 7 -18.36 15.07 1.53
C PHE A 7 -18.11 13.58 1.40
N GLU A 8 -18.52 12.77 2.36
CA GLU A 8 -18.44 11.31 2.26
C GLU A 8 -19.28 10.77 1.10
N ALA A 9 -20.52 11.27 0.94
CA ALA A 9 -21.37 10.91 -0.19
C ALA A 9 -20.74 11.31 -1.54
N TYR A 10 -20.14 12.49 -1.62
CA TYR A 10 -19.37 12.94 -2.78
C TYR A 10 -18.20 12.02 -3.11
N LEU A 11 -17.42 11.59 -2.13
CA LEU A 11 -16.31 10.66 -2.35
C LEU A 11 -16.80 9.27 -2.81
N ARG A 12 -17.95 8.83 -2.32
CA ARG A 12 -18.59 7.57 -2.77
C ARG A 12 -19.06 7.67 -4.22
N SER A 13 -19.65 8.78 -4.64
CA SER A 13 -20.05 9.01 -6.03
C SER A 13 -18.87 9.05 -7.01
N LYS A 14 -17.66 9.37 -6.52
CA LYS A 14 -16.39 9.31 -7.27
C LYS A 14 -15.73 7.92 -7.21
N GLU A 15 -16.43 6.89 -6.75
CA GLU A 15 -15.96 5.50 -6.63
C GLU A 15 -14.65 5.36 -5.83
N CYS A 16 -14.42 6.24 -4.87
CA CYS A 16 -13.25 6.18 -4.00
C CYS A 16 -13.29 4.91 -3.13
N SER A 17 -12.13 4.27 -2.94
CA SER A 17 -12.03 3.12 -2.03
C SER A 17 -12.33 3.53 -0.58
N HIS A 18 -12.84 2.60 0.24
CA HIS A 18 -13.12 2.84 1.66
C HIS A 18 -11.90 3.44 2.41
N ASN A 19 -10.69 2.93 2.14
CA ASN A 19 -9.47 3.47 2.73
C ASN A 19 -9.19 4.92 2.28
N THR A 20 -9.44 5.24 1.01
CA THR A 20 -9.30 6.61 0.49
C THR A 20 -10.29 7.55 1.18
N ILE A 21 -11.56 7.13 1.28
CA ILE A 21 -12.61 7.90 1.97
C ILE A 21 -12.22 8.16 3.41
N SER A 22 -11.85 7.12 4.17
CA SER A 22 -11.44 7.25 5.57
C SER A 22 -10.24 8.18 5.76
N CYS A 23 -9.26 8.15 4.83
CA CYS A 23 -8.12 9.06 4.87
C CYS A 23 -8.54 10.51 4.59
N TYR A 24 -9.37 10.73 3.57
CA TYR A 24 -9.80 12.07 3.18
C TYR A 24 -10.68 12.71 4.25
N ILE A 25 -11.62 11.97 4.81
CA ILE A 25 -12.47 12.44 5.94
C ILE A 25 -11.61 12.82 7.14
N ARG A 26 -10.64 11.98 7.53
CA ARG A 26 -9.73 12.28 8.65
C ARG A 26 -8.91 13.54 8.41
N ASP A 27 -8.33 13.68 7.21
CA ASP A 27 -7.50 14.82 6.88
C ASP A 27 -8.34 16.11 6.79
N SER A 28 -9.57 16.05 6.25
CA SER A 28 -10.51 17.17 6.22
C SER A 28 -10.97 17.57 7.60
N LYS A 29 -11.23 16.59 8.49
CA LYS A 29 -11.56 16.89 9.89
C LYS A 29 -10.42 17.63 10.59
N ALA A 30 -9.17 17.20 10.40
CA ALA A 30 -8.02 17.89 10.98
C ALA A 30 -7.87 19.33 10.45
N PHE A 31 -8.22 19.59 9.18
CA PHE A 31 -8.26 20.94 8.62
C PHE A 31 -9.39 21.76 9.25
N ILE A 32 -10.59 21.20 9.38
CA ILE A 32 -11.74 21.88 10.00
C ILE A 32 -11.41 22.27 11.44
N ASP A 33 -10.86 21.35 12.24
CA ASP A 33 -10.47 21.60 13.61
C ASP A 33 -9.41 22.72 13.70
N TRP A 34 -8.40 22.70 12.81
CA TRP A 34 -7.39 23.75 12.74
C TRP A 34 -7.98 25.11 12.34
N TYR A 35 -8.84 25.15 11.32
CA TYR A 35 -9.47 26.40 10.85
C TYR A 35 -10.37 26.99 11.93
N SER A 36 -11.24 26.19 12.53
CA SER A 36 -12.15 26.63 13.60
C SER A 36 -11.43 27.05 14.89
N SER A 37 -10.21 26.59 15.12
CA SER A 37 -9.40 27.07 16.25
C SER A 37 -8.79 28.47 16.07
N ARG A 38 -8.76 28.96 14.83
CA ARG A 38 -8.12 30.23 14.44
C ARG A 38 -9.11 31.34 14.11
N THR A 39 -10.31 30.98 13.73
CA THR A 39 -11.33 31.92 13.32
C THR A 39 -12.72 31.43 13.73
N GLU A 40 -13.60 32.36 14.06
CA GLU A 40 -15.03 32.12 14.25
C GLU A 40 -15.82 32.17 12.95
N CYS A 41 -15.16 32.51 11.82
CA CYS A 41 -15.81 32.61 10.53
C CYS A 41 -16.26 31.24 9.99
N GLY A 42 -17.33 31.25 9.22
CA GLY A 42 -17.76 30.06 8.47
C GLY A 42 -16.88 29.79 7.24
N PHE A 43 -17.11 28.65 6.60
CA PHE A 43 -16.35 28.25 5.40
C PHE A 43 -16.68 29.13 4.17
N ASP A 44 -17.77 29.90 4.21
CA ASP A 44 -18.11 30.94 3.23
C ASP A 44 -17.07 32.07 3.17
N LYS A 45 -16.26 32.23 4.22
CA LYS A 45 -15.16 33.20 4.31
C LYS A 45 -13.78 32.58 4.12
N LEU A 46 -13.70 31.29 3.80
CA LEU A 46 -12.43 30.62 3.53
C LEU A 46 -11.77 31.22 2.29
N ILE A 47 -10.49 31.60 2.40
CA ILE A 47 -9.70 32.23 1.33
C ILE A 47 -8.39 31.49 1.08
N GLU A 48 -7.72 31.81 -0.03
CA GLU A 48 -6.43 31.17 -0.39
C GLU A 48 -5.35 31.36 0.70
N LEU A 49 -5.39 32.46 1.44
CA LEU A 49 -4.43 32.70 2.53
C LEU A 49 -4.54 31.65 3.63
N ASP A 50 -5.75 31.23 4.01
CA ASP A 50 -5.98 30.18 5.02
C ASP A 50 -5.37 28.85 4.55
N ALA A 51 -5.53 28.54 3.26
CA ALA A 51 -4.96 27.34 2.66
C ALA A 51 -3.41 27.36 2.67
N ILE A 52 -2.80 28.53 2.42
CA ILE A 52 -1.36 28.74 2.52
C ILE A 52 -0.88 28.60 3.97
N GLU A 53 -1.60 29.13 4.93
CA GLU A 53 -1.28 29.01 6.35
C GLU A 53 -1.42 27.59 6.86
N TYR A 54 -2.43 26.85 6.42
CA TYR A 54 -2.55 25.42 6.73
C TYR A 54 -1.38 24.62 6.18
N LYS A 55 -0.93 24.92 4.97
CA LYS A 55 0.28 24.30 4.42
C LYS A 55 1.52 24.57 5.30
N LYS A 56 1.70 25.80 5.79
CA LYS A 56 2.77 26.15 6.74
C LYS A 56 2.62 25.38 8.03
N HIS A 57 1.40 25.26 8.56
CA HIS A 57 1.11 24.46 9.74
C HIS A 57 1.54 23.00 9.56
N LEU A 58 1.19 22.36 8.44
CA LEU A 58 1.60 20.99 8.14
C LEU A 58 3.13 20.83 8.08
N LEU A 59 3.84 21.80 7.51
CA LEU A 59 5.32 21.79 7.46
C LEU A 59 5.95 21.95 8.85
N ASN A 60 5.34 22.75 9.72
CA ASN A 60 5.86 23.01 11.07
C ASN A 60 5.59 21.85 12.06
N THR A 61 4.66 20.94 11.74
CA THR A 61 4.36 19.76 12.58
C THR A 61 5.36 18.62 12.39
N SER A 62 6.51 18.85 11.78
CA SER A 62 7.60 17.89 11.56
C SER A 62 7.22 16.67 10.71
N GLU A 63 6.21 16.80 9.85
CA GLU A 63 5.80 15.75 8.95
C GLU A 63 6.74 15.63 7.73
N SER A 64 6.85 14.42 7.18
CA SER A 64 7.61 14.25 5.94
C SER A 64 6.93 14.96 4.77
N VAL A 65 7.70 15.50 3.82
CA VAL A 65 7.17 16.17 2.62
C VAL A 65 6.18 15.28 1.86
N VAL A 66 6.39 13.96 1.87
CA VAL A 66 5.47 12.98 1.26
C VAL A 66 4.13 12.98 1.98
N THR A 67 4.13 12.98 3.31
CA THR A 67 2.92 13.03 4.14
C THR A 67 2.20 14.36 3.97
N VAL A 68 2.94 15.48 3.99
CA VAL A 68 2.39 16.81 3.74
C VAL A 68 1.71 16.86 2.37
N ASN A 69 2.37 16.40 1.30
CA ASN A 69 1.79 16.39 -0.05
C ASN A 69 0.57 15.47 -0.17
N ARG A 70 0.55 14.32 0.53
CA ARG A 70 -0.62 13.46 0.59
C ARG A 70 -1.80 14.18 1.25
N LYS A 71 -1.58 14.86 2.39
CA LYS A 71 -2.62 15.65 3.07
C LYS A 71 -3.09 16.83 2.20
N ILE A 72 -2.17 17.54 1.53
CA ILE A 72 -2.53 18.58 0.57
C ILE A 72 -3.45 18.05 -0.53
N SER A 73 -3.15 16.88 -1.08
CA SER A 73 -4.00 16.26 -2.10
C SER A 73 -5.40 15.95 -1.57
N SER A 74 -5.49 15.44 -0.34
CA SER A 74 -6.74 15.18 0.36
C SER A 74 -7.56 16.47 0.56
N ILE A 75 -6.92 17.54 1.04
CA ILE A 75 -7.55 18.84 1.29
C ILE A 75 -7.98 19.53 -0.02
N ASN A 76 -7.22 19.41 -1.08
CA ASN A 76 -7.62 19.96 -2.37
C ASN A 76 -8.93 19.32 -2.90
N ILE A 77 -9.14 18.03 -2.66
CA ILE A 77 -10.42 17.37 -3.00
C ILE A 77 -11.55 17.87 -2.10
N PHE A 78 -11.27 18.13 -0.82
CA PHE A 78 -12.24 18.73 0.10
C PHE A 78 -12.61 20.16 -0.32
N PHE A 79 -11.66 21.00 -0.66
CA PHE A 79 -11.91 22.37 -1.14
C PHE A 79 -12.70 22.38 -2.44
N LYS A 80 -12.38 21.46 -3.35
CA LYS A 80 -13.15 21.29 -4.57
C LYS A 80 -14.62 20.95 -4.29
N TRP A 81 -14.88 20.06 -3.33
CA TRP A 81 -16.22 19.75 -2.90
C TRP A 81 -16.93 20.93 -2.25
N LEU A 82 -16.25 21.72 -1.39
CA LEU A 82 -16.82 22.95 -0.81
C LEU A 82 -17.28 23.93 -1.90
N TYR A 83 -16.47 24.14 -2.93
CA TYR A 83 -16.78 24.98 -4.06
C TYR A 83 -17.95 24.43 -4.90
N GLU A 84 -17.89 23.16 -5.30
CA GLU A 84 -18.94 22.51 -6.08
C GLU A 84 -20.29 22.46 -5.33
N SER A 85 -20.26 22.50 -4.00
CA SER A 85 -21.45 22.54 -3.14
C SER A 85 -21.93 23.97 -2.84
N GLY A 86 -21.30 25.01 -3.37
CA GLY A 86 -21.64 26.41 -3.12
C GLY A 86 -21.35 26.90 -1.70
N ILE A 87 -20.52 26.18 -0.92
CA ILE A 87 -20.15 26.55 0.45
C ILE A 87 -19.06 27.63 0.44
N THR A 88 -18.12 27.56 -0.51
CA THR A 88 -17.12 28.61 -0.74
C THR A 88 -17.41 29.33 -2.05
N PRO A 89 -17.16 30.67 -2.13
CA PRO A 89 -17.41 31.46 -3.35
C PRO A 89 -16.39 31.09 -4.47
N ASP A 90 -15.17 30.72 -4.10
CA ASP A 90 -14.07 30.51 -5.02
C ASP A 90 -13.46 29.09 -4.86
N GLU A 91 -12.89 28.55 -5.94
CA GLU A 91 -12.13 27.30 -5.90
C GLU A 91 -10.72 27.56 -5.33
N ILE A 92 -10.46 27.02 -4.15
CA ILE A 92 -9.18 27.15 -3.46
C ILE A 92 -8.30 25.92 -3.72
N LYS A 93 -7.00 26.13 -3.95
CA LYS A 93 -6.07 25.05 -4.21
C LYS A 93 -4.70 25.28 -3.61
N ILE A 94 -4.23 24.32 -2.83
CA ILE A 94 -2.88 24.32 -2.26
C ILE A 94 -1.89 23.70 -3.24
N LYS A 95 -0.83 24.44 -3.58
CA LYS A 95 0.27 23.89 -4.39
C LYS A 95 1.11 22.91 -3.54
N PRO A 96 1.45 21.73 -4.07
CA PRO A 96 2.29 20.78 -3.33
C PRO A 96 3.67 21.36 -3.03
N VAL A 97 4.33 20.79 -2.02
CA VAL A 97 5.70 21.11 -1.67
C VAL A 97 6.65 20.36 -2.62
N LYS A 98 7.63 21.06 -3.18
CA LYS A 98 8.65 20.42 -4.02
C LYS A 98 9.47 19.45 -3.16
N ASN A 99 9.42 18.17 -3.50
CA ASN A 99 10.23 17.15 -2.85
C ASN A 99 11.59 17.07 -3.57
N ARG A 100 12.63 17.66 -2.98
CA ARG A 100 13.99 17.61 -3.53
C ARG A 100 14.69 16.27 -3.22
N ASP A 101 14.24 15.57 -2.19
CA ASP A 101 14.80 14.30 -1.70
C ASP A 101 13.88 13.13 -2.06
N ALA A 102 13.37 13.08 -3.28
CA ALA A 102 12.62 11.92 -3.75
C ALA A 102 13.53 10.69 -3.62
N ARG A 103 13.39 9.95 -2.51
CA ARG A 103 14.09 8.66 -2.35
C ARG A 103 13.75 7.82 -3.56
N GLN A 104 14.73 7.56 -4.40
CA GLN A 104 14.61 6.52 -5.41
C GLN A 104 14.43 5.21 -4.64
N TYR A 105 13.21 4.67 -4.64
CA TYR A 105 12.96 3.35 -4.11
C TYR A 105 13.73 2.35 -4.98
N LYS A 106 14.94 2.00 -4.52
CA LYS A 106 15.73 0.92 -5.12
C LYS A 106 15.21 -0.40 -4.58
N GLY A 107 15.10 -1.40 -5.45
CA GLY A 107 14.95 -2.79 -4.99
C GLY A 107 16.17 -3.22 -4.17
N LEU A 108 16.10 -4.37 -3.52
CA LEU A 108 17.23 -4.95 -2.83
C LEU A 108 18.33 -5.32 -3.82
N GLU A 109 19.57 -5.06 -3.46
CA GLU A 109 20.72 -5.55 -4.21
C GLU A 109 20.81 -7.09 -4.12
N GLU A 110 21.45 -7.71 -5.09
CA GLU A 110 21.52 -9.18 -5.13
C GLU A 110 22.24 -9.77 -3.91
N ARG A 111 23.21 -9.06 -3.34
CA ARG A 111 23.89 -9.45 -2.10
C ARG A 111 22.95 -9.39 -0.90
N GLU A 112 22.12 -8.35 -0.81
CA GLU A 112 21.12 -8.17 0.26
C GLU A 112 20.03 -9.23 0.16
N LEU A 113 19.56 -9.50 -1.05
CA LEU A 113 18.57 -10.54 -1.33
C LEU A 113 19.08 -11.93 -0.92
N ARG A 114 20.34 -12.25 -1.24
CA ARG A 114 20.97 -13.53 -0.83
C ARG A 114 21.06 -13.64 0.69
N LYS A 115 21.47 -12.58 1.39
CA LYS A 115 21.52 -12.56 2.87
C LYS A 115 20.13 -12.77 3.48
N LEU A 116 19.12 -12.08 2.95
CA LEU A 116 17.73 -12.19 3.40
C LEU A 116 17.22 -13.62 3.23
N ARG A 117 17.38 -14.22 2.05
CA ARG A 117 16.97 -15.61 1.79
C ARG A 117 17.70 -16.60 2.70
N ALA A 118 19.00 -16.47 2.87
CA ALA A 118 19.79 -17.34 3.75
C ALA A 118 19.26 -17.29 5.20
N GLU A 119 18.97 -16.08 5.71
CA GLU A 119 18.46 -15.91 7.09
C GLU A 119 17.07 -16.52 7.27
N ILE A 120 16.19 -16.36 6.28
CA ILE A 120 14.84 -16.90 6.35
C ILE A 120 14.86 -18.43 6.34
N HIS A 121 15.66 -19.03 5.45
CA HIS A 121 15.80 -20.47 5.36
C HIS A 121 16.47 -21.06 6.61
N ARG A 122 17.45 -20.34 7.22
CA ARG A 122 18.05 -20.73 8.50
C ARG A 122 17.03 -20.82 9.64
N ASN A 123 16.03 -19.93 9.63
CA ASN A 123 14.98 -19.92 10.65
C ASN A 123 13.97 -21.06 10.51
N ARG A 124 13.89 -21.74 9.36
CA ARG A 124 13.03 -22.90 9.06
C ARG A 124 11.52 -22.68 9.28
N ASN A 125 11.05 -21.45 9.43
CA ASN A 125 9.63 -21.18 9.52
C ASN A 125 8.99 -21.21 8.12
N LYS A 126 8.27 -22.29 7.81
CA LYS A 126 7.69 -22.53 6.49
C LYS A 126 6.71 -21.44 6.04
N MET A 127 5.94 -20.86 6.97
CA MET A 127 5.03 -19.74 6.65
C MET A 127 5.81 -18.48 6.26
N HIS A 128 6.87 -18.13 7.00
CA HIS A 128 7.69 -16.97 6.68
C HIS A 128 8.43 -17.14 5.35
N ILE A 129 8.95 -18.35 5.07
CA ILE A 129 9.55 -18.70 3.78
C ILE A 129 8.51 -18.50 2.67
N CYS A 130 7.30 -19.04 2.84
CA CYS A 130 6.21 -18.92 1.88
C CYS A 130 5.86 -17.45 1.59
N ILE A 131 5.71 -16.62 2.62
CA ILE A 131 5.42 -15.18 2.48
C ILE A 131 6.47 -14.49 1.60
N ILE A 132 7.73 -14.71 1.90
CA ILE A 132 8.84 -13.99 1.25
C ILE A 132 9.07 -14.50 -0.16
N GLU A 133 9.01 -15.80 -0.39
CA GLU A 133 9.16 -16.36 -1.75
C GLU A 133 7.99 -15.94 -2.65
N ILE A 134 6.75 -15.89 -2.14
CA ILE A 134 5.62 -15.36 -2.90
C ILE A 134 5.88 -13.88 -3.27
N LEU A 135 6.25 -13.02 -2.31
CA LEU A 135 6.50 -11.60 -2.59
C LEU A 135 7.62 -11.41 -3.62
N LEU A 136 8.72 -12.16 -3.51
CA LEU A 136 9.86 -12.09 -4.42
C LEU A 136 9.57 -12.67 -5.81
N GLY A 137 8.77 -13.73 -5.88
CA GLY A 137 8.54 -14.44 -7.13
C GLY A 137 7.33 -13.95 -7.92
N THR A 138 6.42 -13.20 -7.27
CA THR A 138 5.18 -12.71 -7.91
C THR A 138 5.04 -11.19 -7.90
N GLY A 139 5.78 -10.49 -7.04
CA GLY A 139 5.68 -9.04 -6.88
C GLY A 139 4.32 -8.55 -6.41
N LEU A 140 3.55 -9.36 -5.71
CA LEU A 140 2.25 -8.99 -5.17
C LEU A 140 2.32 -7.79 -4.24
N ARG A 141 1.25 -6.99 -4.23
CA ARG A 141 1.04 -6.03 -3.15
C ARG A 141 0.73 -6.79 -1.85
N VAL A 142 1.12 -6.22 -0.71
CA VAL A 142 0.87 -6.88 0.59
C VAL A 142 -0.62 -7.17 0.84
N SER A 143 -1.52 -6.32 0.35
CA SER A 143 -2.96 -6.55 0.44
C SER A 143 -3.42 -7.73 -0.43
N GLU A 144 -2.85 -7.89 -1.61
CA GLU A 144 -3.12 -9.02 -2.51
C GLU A 144 -2.63 -10.32 -1.86
N LEU A 145 -1.42 -10.33 -1.30
CA LEU A 145 -0.87 -11.48 -0.57
C LEU A 145 -1.76 -11.91 0.61
N CYS A 146 -2.27 -10.96 1.41
CA CYS A 146 -3.17 -11.25 2.52
C CYS A 146 -4.50 -11.87 2.08
N ASN A 147 -4.92 -11.60 0.86
CA ASN A 147 -6.21 -12.03 0.32
C ASN A 147 -6.15 -13.29 -0.55
N ILE A 148 -4.96 -13.90 -0.70
CA ILE A 148 -4.83 -15.18 -1.43
C ILE A 148 -5.67 -16.26 -0.74
N ARG A 149 -6.48 -16.94 -1.53
CA ARG A 149 -7.26 -18.09 -1.10
C ARG A 149 -6.69 -19.38 -1.67
N LEU A 150 -6.92 -20.49 -0.99
CA LEU A 150 -6.45 -21.81 -1.45
C LEU A 150 -6.94 -22.13 -2.87
N ARG A 151 -8.17 -21.78 -3.18
CA ARG A 151 -8.79 -21.96 -4.52
C ARG A 151 -8.18 -21.09 -5.64
N ASP A 152 -7.39 -20.08 -5.30
CA ASP A 152 -6.71 -19.20 -6.26
C ASP A 152 -5.36 -19.75 -6.70
N ILE A 153 -4.93 -20.86 -6.11
CA ILE A 153 -3.61 -21.46 -6.32
C ILE A 153 -3.77 -22.78 -7.06
N GLU A 154 -3.12 -22.87 -8.20
CA GLU A 154 -2.98 -24.12 -8.96
C GLU A 154 -1.51 -24.51 -8.99
N ILE A 155 -1.16 -25.69 -8.47
CA ILE A 155 0.21 -26.20 -8.48
C ILE A 155 0.19 -27.64 -8.97
N SER A 156 0.95 -27.89 -10.04
CA SER A 156 1.31 -29.22 -10.51
C SER A 156 2.80 -29.45 -10.33
N GLU A 157 3.28 -30.63 -10.68
CA GLU A 157 4.70 -30.99 -10.56
C GLU A 157 5.62 -29.99 -11.28
N ARG A 158 5.26 -29.58 -12.49
CA ARG A 158 6.12 -28.72 -13.33
C ARG A 158 5.63 -27.28 -13.49
N LYS A 159 4.36 -27.02 -13.26
CA LYS A 159 3.73 -25.69 -13.50
C LYS A 159 2.95 -25.26 -12.27
N GLY A 160 2.71 -23.98 -12.16
CA GLY A 160 1.80 -23.41 -11.17
C GLY A 160 1.39 -22.02 -11.55
N SER A 161 0.21 -21.63 -11.09
CA SER A 161 -0.36 -20.30 -11.30
C SER A 161 -1.07 -19.81 -10.04
N LEU A 162 -1.14 -18.50 -9.91
CA LEU A 162 -1.85 -17.79 -8.87
C LEU A 162 -2.77 -16.78 -9.49
N ARG A 163 -4.07 -16.89 -9.25
CA ARG A 163 -5.06 -15.91 -9.65
C ARG A 163 -5.13 -14.81 -8.60
N VAL A 164 -5.08 -13.55 -9.03
CA VAL A 164 -5.07 -12.38 -8.16
C VAL A 164 -6.11 -11.38 -8.64
N ILE A 165 -6.88 -10.84 -7.70
CA ILE A 165 -7.81 -9.74 -7.93
C ILE A 165 -7.09 -8.44 -7.59
N GLY A 166 -6.81 -7.61 -8.59
CA GLY A 166 -6.13 -6.33 -8.44
C GLY A 166 -7.09 -5.16 -8.15
N LYS A 167 -6.55 -3.94 -8.17
CA LYS A 167 -7.34 -2.71 -8.04
C LYS A 167 -8.36 -2.62 -9.18
N GLY A 168 -9.60 -2.24 -8.86
CA GLY A 168 -10.69 -2.16 -9.85
C GLY A 168 -11.25 -3.51 -10.27
N ASN A 169 -11.09 -4.56 -9.43
CA ASN A 169 -11.57 -5.91 -9.69
C ASN A 169 -10.98 -6.58 -10.96
N VAL A 170 -9.82 -6.11 -11.41
CA VAL A 170 -9.12 -6.68 -12.56
C VAL A 170 -8.41 -7.96 -12.13
N ASN A 171 -8.80 -9.09 -12.74
CA ASN A 171 -8.19 -10.38 -12.50
C ASN A 171 -6.91 -10.53 -13.32
N ARG A 172 -5.84 -11.04 -12.70
CA ARG A 172 -4.63 -11.46 -13.41
C ARG A 172 -4.15 -12.81 -12.89
N THR A 173 -3.54 -13.59 -13.76
CA THR A 173 -2.92 -14.86 -13.42
C THR A 173 -1.41 -14.70 -13.48
N ILE A 174 -0.72 -15.05 -12.40
CA ILE A 174 0.74 -14.94 -12.25
C ILE A 174 1.33 -16.35 -12.28
N PRO A 175 2.28 -16.65 -13.18
CA PRO A 175 2.98 -17.93 -13.17
C PRO A 175 3.85 -18.04 -11.93
N LEU A 176 3.85 -19.21 -11.30
CA LEU A 176 4.65 -19.51 -10.12
C LEU A 176 5.94 -20.24 -10.52
N ASN A 177 7.09 -19.64 -10.17
CA ASN A 177 8.39 -20.30 -10.34
C ASN A 177 8.56 -21.47 -9.36
N LYS A 178 9.64 -22.25 -9.52
CA LYS A 178 9.91 -23.44 -8.71
C LYS A 178 9.98 -23.14 -7.21
N ASP A 179 10.66 -22.04 -6.82
CA ASP A 179 10.87 -21.67 -5.42
C ASP A 179 9.56 -21.32 -4.73
N VAL A 180 8.69 -20.55 -5.39
CA VAL A 180 7.36 -20.19 -4.90
C VAL A 180 6.48 -21.42 -4.75
N ARG A 181 6.44 -22.31 -5.76
CA ARG A 181 5.63 -23.53 -5.69
C ARG A 181 6.07 -24.39 -4.49
N LYS A 182 7.38 -24.62 -4.35
CA LYS A 182 7.93 -25.39 -3.25
C LYS A 182 7.60 -24.75 -1.90
N ALA A 183 7.78 -23.44 -1.75
CA ALA A 183 7.50 -22.74 -0.51
C ALA A 183 6.01 -22.81 -0.11
N ILE A 184 5.10 -22.73 -1.08
CA ILE A 184 3.66 -22.92 -0.84
C ILE A 184 3.37 -24.36 -0.41
N GLN A 185 3.86 -25.36 -1.13
CA GLN A 185 3.66 -26.77 -0.83
C GLN A 185 4.21 -27.12 0.56
N ASP A 186 5.43 -26.68 0.88
CA ASP A 186 6.05 -26.90 2.19
C ASP A 186 5.24 -26.24 3.32
N TYR A 187 4.70 -25.05 3.10
CA TYR A 187 3.84 -24.38 4.08
C TYR A 187 2.51 -25.12 4.27
N LEU A 188 1.88 -25.58 3.20
CA LEU A 188 0.61 -26.31 3.27
C LEU A 188 0.72 -27.59 4.12
N THR A 189 1.90 -28.21 4.23
CA THR A 189 2.10 -29.39 5.13
C THR A 189 2.00 -29.05 6.62
N VAL A 190 2.19 -27.79 6.99
CA VAL A 190 2.18 -27.30 8.38
C VAL A 190 1.15 -26.22 8.65
N ARG A 191 0.39 -25.84 7.61
CA ARG A 191 -0.67 -24.84 7.73
C ARG A 191 -1.67 -25.30 8.79
N PRO A 192 -2.06 -24.44 9.75
CA PRO A 192 -3.08 -24.80 10.73
C PRO A 192 -4.36 -25.29 10.03
N LYS A 193 -4.98 -26.30 10.58
CA LYS A 193 -6.33 -26.73 10.15
C LYS A 193 -7.31 -25.64 10.60
N ASP A 194 -7.90 -24.97 9.66
CA ASP A 194 -8.81 -23.85 9.87
C ASP A 194 -9.84 -23.90 8.71
N ASP A 195 -11.09 -23.60 9.01
CA ASP A 195 -12.17 -23.55 8.01
C ASP A 195 -12.02 -22.39 7.04
N SER A 196 -11.08 -21.52 7.30
CA SER A 196 -10.76 -20.38 6.44
C SER A 196 -10.10 -20.82 5.14
N ASP A 197 -10.60 -20.29 4.04
CA ASP A 197 -10.07 -20.48 2.69
C ASP A 197 -8.79 -19.63 2.41
N PHE A 198 -8.37 -18.75 3.33
CA PHE A 198 -7.16 -17.94 3.14
C PHE A 198 -5.88 -18.81 3.19
N LEU A 199 -4.92 -18.54 2.27
CA LEU A 199 -3.65 -19.25 2.27
C LEU A 199 -2.90 -19.06 3.60
N LEU A 200 -2.73 -17.82 4.05
CA LEU A 200 -1.89 -17.47 5.19
C LEU A 200 -2.72 -17.32 6.46
N ILE A 201 -2.54 -18.28 7.38
CA ILE A 201 -3.24 -18.32 8.66
C ILE A 201 -2.24 -18.16 9.80
N GLY A 202 -2.49 -17.18 10.68
CA GLY A 202 -1.77 -16.99 11.93
C GLY A 202 -2.59 -17.47 13.13
N GLN A 203 -2.11 -17.20 14.35
CA GLN A 203 -2.78 -17.60 15.59
C GLN A 203 -4.18 -16.98 15.78
N ARG A 204 -4.46 -15.86 15.14
CA ARG A 204 -5.72 -15.11 15.25
C ARG A 204 -6.51 -15.11 13.93
N GLY A 205 -6.37 -16.15 13.12
CA GLY A 205 -6.99 -16.29 11.80
C GLY A 205 -6.12 -15.71 10.66
N ALA A 206 -6.75 -15.28 9.57
CA ALA A 206 -6.06 -14.82 8.37
C ALA A 206 -5.06 -13.68 8.66
N LEU A 207 -3.85 -13.79 8.10
CA LEU A 207 -2.80 -12.79 8.29
C LEU A 207 -3.18 -11.46 7.67
N LYS A 208 -2.99 -10.39 8.44
CA LYS A 208 -3.20 -9.00 8.02
C LYS A 208 -1.86 -8.34 7.63
N ARG A 209 -1.94 -7.26 6.88
CA ARG A 209 -0.79 -6.47 6.40
C ARG A 209 0.27 -6.19 7.49
N ASN A 210 -0.17 -5.82 8.70
CA ASN A 210 0.75 -5.49 9.80
C ASN A 210 1.61 -6.69 10.21
N ALA A 211 1.04 -7.90 10.26
CA ALA A 211 1.78 -9.10 10.59
C ALA A 211 2.87 -9.41 9.55
N ILE A 212 2.57 -9.24 8.26
CA ILE A 212 3.54 -9.42 7.18
C ILE A 212 4.67 -8.38 7.28
N ASN A 213 4.34 -7.11 7.53
CA ASN A 213 5.35 -6.07 7.72
C ASN A 213 6.27 -6.38 8.92
N LEU A 214 5.72 -6.85 10.04
CA LEU A 214 6.51 -7.26 11.22
C LEU A 214 7.43 -8.44 10.91
N ILE A 215 6.98 -9.40 10.11
CA ILE A 215 7.81 -10.52 9.67
C ILE A 215 8.99 -10.02 8.83
N LEU A 216 8.73 -9.14 7.86
CA LEU A 216 9.77 -8.57 7.00
C LEU A 216 10.76 -7.72 7.80
N ASP A 217 10.28 -6.85 8.69
CA ASP A 217 11.11 -6.03 9.58
C ASP A 217 12.02 -6.89 10.47
N LYS A 218 11.48 -7.96 11.05
CA LYS A 218 12.25 -8.92 11.86
C LYS A 218 13.44 -9.50 11.10
N TYR A 219 13.24 -9.94 9.86
CA TYR A 219 14.32 -10.50 9.05
C TYR A 219 15.26 -9.42 8.51
N GLY A 220 14.71 -8.27 8.11
CA GLY A 220 15.49 -7.12 7.69
C GLY A 220 16.49 -6.67 8.74
N LYS A 221 16.04 -6.51 10.00
CA LYS A 221 16.90 -6.16 11.14
C LYS A 221 18.05 -7.17 11.37
N ARG A 222 17.79 -8.46 11.19
CA ARG A 222 18.81 -9.52 11.38
C ARG A 222 19.93 -9.47 10.34
N VAL A 223 19.62 -8.99 9.14
CA VAL A 223 20.60 -8.89 8.05
C VAL A 223 21.08 -7.46 7.81
N ASN A 224 20.63 -6.50 8.64
CA ASN A 224 20.89 -5.08 8.54
C ASN A 224 20.49 -4.50 7.16
N VAL A 225 19.29 -4.83 6.70
CA VAL A 225 18.71 -4.37 5.44
C VAL A 225 17.26 -3.94 5.72
N GLU A 226 16.87 -2.78 5.21
CA GLU A 226 15.45 -2.40 5.23
C GLU A 226 14.69 -3.28 4.25
N VAL A 227 13.67 -4.00 4.73
CA VAL A 227 12.87 -4.90 3.89
C VAL A 227 11.39 -4.58 4.01
N THR A 228 10.81 -4.13 2.91
CA THR A 228 9.37 -3.86 2.81
C THR A 228 8.75 -4.65 1.64
N PRO A 229 7.44 -4.94 1.67
CA PRO A 229 6.78 -5.58 0.52
C PRO A 229 7.00 -4.83 -0.79
N HIS A 230 7.06 -3.50 -0.73
CA HIS A 230 7.25 -2.65 -1.90
C HIS A 230 8.66 -2.78 -2.48
N GLN A 231 9.69 -2.83 -1.62
CA GLN A 231 11.07 -3.09 -2.07
C GLN A 231 11.22 -4.48 -2.70
N LEU A 232 10.59 -5.52 -2.13
CA LEU A 232 10.62 -6.86 -2.73
C LEU A 232 9.97 -6.88 -4.11
N ARG A 233 8.87 -6.16 -4.28
CA ARG A 233 8.21 -5.98 -5.58
C ARG A 233 9.09 -5.21 -6.57
N HIS A 234 9.78 -4.14 -6.13
CA HIS A 234 10.75 -3.42 -6.97
C HIS A 234 11.93 -4.31 -7.36
N THR A 235 12.41 -5.13 -6.43
CA THR A 235 13.49 -6.11 -6.70
C THR A 235 13.10 -7.04 -7.84
N LEU A 236 11.87 -7.57 -7.83
CA LEU A 236 11.37 -8.38 -8.95
C LEU A 236 11.28 -7.56 -10.25
N GLY A 237 10.74 -6.34 -10.19
CA GLY A 237 10.63 -5.46 -11.35
C GLY A 237 12.00 -5.21 -12.01
N TYR A 238 13.01 -4.85 -11.22
CA TYR A 238 14.39 -4.65 -11.72
C TYR A 238 14.98 -5.94 -12.28
N LYS A 239 14.74 -7.08 -11.64
CA LYS A 239 15.21 -8.36 -12.14
C LYS A 239 14.61 -8.68 -13.52
N LEU A 240 13.30 -8.53 -13.68
CA LEU A 240 12.61 -8.76 -14.95
C LEU A 240 13.11 -7.83 -16.07
N VAL A 241 13.34 -6.54 -15.76
CA VAL A 241 13.92 -5.59 -16.71
C VAL A 241 15.33 -6.01 -17.11
N LYS A 242 16.18 -6.40 -16.15
CA LYS A 242 17.56 -6.85 -16.41
C LYS A 242 17.61 -8.14 -17.25
N GLU A 243 16.62 -9.02 -17.11
CA GLU A 243 16.45 -10.25 -17.89
C GLU A 243 15.86 -9.99 -19.30
N GLY A 244 15.60 -8.73 -19.66
CA GLY A 244 15.05 -8.36 -20.96
C GLY A 244 13.57 -8.68 -21.16
N THR A 245 12.82 -8.91 -20.05
CA THR A 245 11.38 -9.18 -20.12
C THR A 245 10.64 -7.97 -20.71
N ALA A 246 9.74 -8.20 -21.66
CA ALA A 246 8.96 -7.13 -22.28
C ALA A 246 8.16 -6.33 -21.22
N ILE A 247 8.13 -5.00 -21.36
CA ILE A 247 7.45 -4.10 -20.40
C ILE A 247 5.97 -4.46 -20.23
N THR A 248 5.30 -4.87 -21.30
CA THR A 248 3.90 -5.34 -21.27
C THR A 248 3.72 -6.57 -20.36
N THR A 249 4.65 -7.53 -20.42
CA THR A 249 4.66 -8.71 -19.55
C THR A 249 4.92 -8.31 -18.08
N ILE A 250 5.85 -7.38 -17.84
CA ILE A 250 6.11 -6.85 -16.49
C ILE A 250 4.87 -6.18 -15.93
N GLN A 251 4.17 -5.39 -16.73
CA GLN A 251 2.90 -4.76 -16.33
C GLN A 251 1.82 -5.80 -16.01
N GLN A 252 1.71 -6.87 -16.79
CA GLN A 252 0.76 -7.96 -16.52
C GLN A 252 1.06 -8.69 -15.21
N ILE A 253 2.33 -8.92 -14.89
CA ILE A 253 2.75 -9.58 -13.64
C ILE A 253 2.52 -8.64 -12.45
N LEU A 254 2.99 -7.42 -12.55
CA LEU A 254 2.97 -6.49 -11.43
C LEU A 254 1.60 -5.79 -11.26
N GLY A 255 0.88 -5.51 -12.29
CA GLY A 255 -0.43 -4.83 -12.22
C GLY A 255 -0.34 -3.34 -11.97
#